data_68517d610d9eb109bbd5c394b5e3ac71
#
_entry.id   68517d610d9eb109bbd5c394b5e3ac71
#
_cell.length_a   1.000
_cell.length_b   1.000
_cell.length_c   1.000
_cell.angle_alpha   90.00
_cell.angle_beta   90.00
_cell.angle_gamma   90.00
#
_symmetry.space_group_name_H-M   'P 1'
#
loop_
_entity.id
_entity.type
_entity.pdbx_description
1 polymer ?
#
loop_
_entity_poly.entity_id
_entity_poly.type
_entity_poly.pdbx_seq_one_letter_code
_entity_poly.pdbx_strand_id
1 'polypeptide(L)'
;IKPLLNKLHSLIVKELDKLKAENIVIIDLKEKSPIADYMIIAEGTSSRHVNSIAQKIIEFLKNKKIKKVSTGGLNKSDWVLIDAGDILIHLFQHETREFYDLEKMWVQKKGDAESFTIGSDT
;
A
#
# COMPACT_ATOMS: atom_id res chain seq x y z
N ILE A 1 -23.84 6.60 -3.70
CA ILE A 1 -23.59 7.29 -4.23
C ILE A 1 -22.30 7.85 -4.20
N LYS A 2 -22.18 8.96 -4.10
CA LYS A 2 -21.09 9.58 -4.05
C LYS A 2 -20.07 9.07 -3.16
N PRO A 3 -20.28 8.56 -2.03
CA PRO A 3 -19.27 8.16 -1.09
C PRO A 3 -18.33 7.15 -1.65
N LEU A 4 -18.81 6.25 -2.46
CA LEU A 4 -17.94 5.27 -3.02
C LEU A 4 -16.94 5.87 -3.98
N LEU A 5 -17.39 6.80 -4.75
CA LEU A 5 -16.54 7.42 -5.73
C LEU A 5 -15.46 8.26 -5.09
N ASN A 6 -15.73 8.76 -3.90
CA ASN A 6 -14.79 9.65 -3.26
C ASN A 6 -13.93 9.01 -2.19
N LYS A 7 -14.02 7.71 -2.06
CA LYS A 7 -13.21 7.07 -1.05
C LYS A 7 -11.75 7.14 -1.42
N LEU A 8 -10.95 7.46 -0.44
CA LEU A 8 -9.54 7.69 -0.68
C LEU A 8 -8.84 6.48 -1.28
N HIS A 9 -9.16 5.28 -0.82
CA HIS A 9 -8.47 4.11 -1.35
C HIS A 9 -8.74 3.93 -2.84
N SER A 10 -9.95 4.25 -3.28
CA SER A 10 -10.27 4.14 -4.69
C SER A 10 -9.52 5.17 -5.51
N LEU A 11 -9.36 6.36 -4.96
CA LEU A 11 -8.63 7.42 -5.65
C LEU A 11 -7.15 7.06 -5.76
N ILE A 12 -6.62 6.44 -4.72
CA ILE A 12 -5.22 6.02 -4.75
C ILE A 12 -5.01 4.95 -5.81
N VAL A 13 -5.94 4.01 -5.93
CA VAL A 13 -5.81 2.96 -6.94
C VAL A 13 -5.83 3.54 -8.34
N LYS A 14 -6.70 4.53 -8.57
CA LYS A 14 -6.74 5.17 -9.87
C LYS A 14 -5.43 5.88 -10.16
N GLU A 15 -4.86 6.50 -9.15
CA GLU A 15 -3.61 7.20 -9.34
C GLU A 15 -2.48 6.21 -9.61
N LEU A 16 -2.47 5.09 -8.91
CA LEU A 16 -1.47 4.06 -9.14
C LEU A 16 -1.56 3.53 -10.56
N ASP A 17 -2.78 3.38 -11.06
CA ASP A 17 -2.97 2.89 -12.41
C ASP A 17 -2.42 3.89 -13.43
N LYS A 18 -2.64 5.17 -13.19
CA LYS A 18 -2.11 6.20 -14.07
C LYS A 18 -0.59 6.17 -14.09
N LEU A 19 0.01 5.82 -12.97
CA LEU A 19 1.46 5.80 -12.84
C LEU A 19 2.06 4.49 -13.33
N LYS A 20 1.23 3.63 -13.91
CA LYS A 20 1.65 2.37 -14.49
C LYS A 20 2.11 1.35 -13.46
N ALA A 21 1.61 1.46 -12.25
CA ALA A 21 1.87 0.44 -11.25
C ALA A 21 1.20 -0.85 -11.70
N GLU A 22 1.79 -1.98 -11.36
CA GLU A 22 1.31 -3.26 -11.79
C GLU A 22 0.79 -4.10 -10.64
N ASN A 23 -0.07 -5.05 -10.94
CA ASN A 23 -0.58 -6.02 -9.98
C ASN A 23 -1.11 -5.36 -8.71
N ILE A 24 -1.98 -4.39 -8.89
CA ILE A 24 -2.54 -3.62 -7.78
C ILE A 24 -3.60 -4.46 -7.06
N VAL A 25 -3.46 -4.57 -5.76
CA VAL A 25 -4.39 -5.33 -4.93
C VAL A 25 -4.81 -4.47 -3.76
N ILE A 26 -6.09 -4.47 -3.43
CA ILE A 26 -6.60 -3.81 -2.24
C ILE A 26 -7.08 -4.87 -1.28
N ILE A 27 -6.67 -4.78 -0.03
CA ILE A 27 -7.12 -5.70 1.00
C ILE A 27 -7.87 -4.90 2.05
N ASP A 28 -9.10 -5.31 2.33
CA ASP A 28 -9.92 -4.67 3.33
C ASP A 28 -9.52 -5.23 4.69
N LEU A 29 -9.04 -4.38 5.56
CA LEU A 29 -8.58 -4.79 6.87
C LEU A 29 -9.51 -4.38 7.99
N LYS A 30 -10.64 -3.77 7.67
CA LYS A 30 -11.49 -3.21 8.70
C LYS A 30 -11.88 -4.18 9.81
N GLU A 31 -12.06 -5.42 9.47
CA GLU A 31 -12.39 -6.40 10.49
C GLU A 31 -11.28 -7.39 10.75
N LYS A 32 -10.11 -7.12 10.24
CA LYS A 32 -8.99 -8.03 10.39
C LYS A 32 -7.84 -7.43 11.19
N SER A 33 -7.76 -6.13 11.25
CA SER A 33 -6.64 -5.49 11.90
C SER A 33 -7.02 -4.09 12.36
N PRO A 34 -6.55 -3.68 13.54
CA PRO A 34 -6.79 -2.32 14.00
C PRO A 34 -5.78 -1.33 13.43
N ILE A 35 -4.80 -1.80 12.68
CA ILE A 35 -3.76 -0.93 12.15
C ILE A 35 -4.25 0.02 11.09
N ALA A 36 -5.08 -0.46 10.20
CA ALA A 36 -5.56 0.37 9.10
C ALA A 36 -6.84 -0.24 8.55
N ASP A 37 -7.57 0.54 7.78
CA ASP A 37 -8.79 0.06 7.16
C ASP A 37 -8.50 -0.68 5.86
N TYR A 38 -7.49 -0.26 5.15
CA TYR A 38 -7.14 -0.87 3.87
C TYR A 38 -5.64 -0.98 3.70
N MET A 39 -5.23 -2.01 2.99
CA MET A 39 -3.84 -2.14 2.57
C MET A 39 -3.86 -2.23 1.06
N ILE A 40 -3.03 -1.45 0.41
CA ILE A 40 -2.91 -1.47 -1.04
C ILE A 40 -1.50 -1.94 -1.37
N ILE A 41 -1.40 -2.91 -2.26
CA ILE A 41 -0.11 -3.44 -2.66
C ILE A 41 0.00 -3.29 -4.17
N ALA A 42 1.12 -2.79 -4.63
CA ALA A 42 1.34 -2.62 -6.07
C ALA A 42 2.83 -2.79 -6.36
N GLU A 43 3.15 -2.90 -7.63
CA GLU A 43 4.51 -3.15 -8.08
C GLU A 43 4.98 -2.10 -9.05
N GLY A 44 6.28 -1.85 -9.02
CA GLY A 44 6.93 -1.09 -10.07
C GLY A 44 7.90 -2.01 -10.80
N THR A 45 8.27 -1.63 -11.99
CA THR A 45 9.13 -2.46 -12.84
C THR A 45 10.60 -2.37 -12.46
N SER A 46 10.97 -1.36 -11.70
CA SER A 46 12.35 -1.15 -11.27
C SER A 46 12.34 -0.33 -10.00
N SER A 47 13.47 -0.23 -9.32
CA SER A 47 13.53 0.61 -8.14
C SER A 47 13.25 2.07 -8.48
N ARG A 48 13.69 2.52 -9.64
CA ARG A 48 13.41 3.87 -10.07
C ARG A 48 11.91 4.08 -10.25
N HIS A 49 11.23 3.10 -10.84
CA HIS A 49 9.80 3.19 -11.06
C HIS A 49 9.07 3.19 -9.72
N VAL A 50 9.47 2.30 -8.81
CA VAL A 50 8.87 2.25 -7.47
C VAL A 50 9.04 3.59 -6.77
N ASN A 51 10.23 4.16 -6.85
CA ASN A 51 10.49 5.44 -6.22
C ASN A 51 9.63 6.54 -6.83
N SER A 52 9.52 6.55 -8.15
CA SER A 52 8.71 7.53 -8.85
C SER A 52 7.25 7.43 -8.45
N ILE A 53 6.72 6.21 -8.39
CA ILE A 53 5.34 6.00 -7.96
C ILE A 53 5.16 6.52 -6.55
N ALA A 54 6.09 6.18 -5.65
CA ALA A 54 6.00 6.60 -4.26
C ALA A 54 5.97 8.11 -4.13
N GLN A 55 6.85 8.80 -4.84
CA GLN A 55 6.91 10.25 -4.76
C GLN A 55 5.61 10.88 -5.26
N LYS A 56 5.06 10.34 -6.33
CA LYS A 56 3.83 10.89 -6.88
C LYS A 56 2.63 10.61 -5.98
N ILE A 57 2.60 9.45 -5.35
CA ILE A 57 1.51 9.13 -4.44
C ILE A 57 1.59 10.03 -3.19
N ILE A 58 2.80 10.27 -2.69
CA ILE A 58 2.97 11.15 -1.54
C ILE A 58 2.46 12.55 -1.90
N GLU A 59 2.81 13.03 -3.08
CA GLU A 59 2.36 14.33 -3.53
C GLU A 59 0.84 14.35 -3.68
N PHE A 60 0.28 13.29 -4.22
CA PHE A 60 -1.16 13.16 -4.40
C PHE A 60 -1.86 13.25 -3.03
N LEU A 61 -1.33 12.55 -2.03
CA LEU A 61 -1.92 12.56 -0.70
C LEU A 61 -1.85 13.94 -0.07
N LYS A 62 -0.74 14.62 -0.27
CA LYS A 62 -0.59 15.97 0.27
C LYS A 62 -1.59 16.91 -0.38
N ASN A 63 -1.83 16.76 -1.67
CA ASN A 63 -2.79 17.57 -2.36
C ASN A 63 -4.21 17.30 -1.91
N LYS A 64 -4.46 16.13 -1.35
CA LYS A 64 -5.75 15.78 -0.79
C LYS A 64 -5.84 16.19 0.67
N LYS A 65 -4.82 16.90 1.15
CA LYS A 65 -4.79 17.40 2.52
C LYS A 65 -4.74 16.33 3.57
N ILE A 66 -4.12 15.21 3.24
CA ILE A 66 -3.88 14.18 4.22
C ILE A 66 -2.67 14.63 5.02
N LYS A 67 -2.90 14.94 6.28
CA LYS A 67 -1.88 15.56 7.10
C LYS A 67 -0.72 14.69 7.52
N LYS A 68 -0.99 13.50 7.92
CA LYS A 68 0.08 12.66 8.40
C LYS A 68 0.38 11.56 7.41
N VAL A 69 1.45 11.75 6.67
CA VAL A 69 1.89 10.74 5.72
C VAL A 69 3.33 10.41 6.09
N SER A 70 3.59 9.18 6.45
CA SER A 70 4.96 8.79 6.72
C SER A 70 5.38 7.72 5.74
N THR A 71 6.67 7.62 5.50
CA THR A 71 7.19 6.71 4.50
C THR A 71 8.42 6.01 5.01
N GLY A 72 8.68 4.85 4.46
CA GLY A 72 9.89 4.12 4.75
C GLY A 72 10.35 3.42 3.49
N GLY A 73 11.63 3.20 3.37
CA GLY A 73 12.17 2.42 2.27
C GLY A 73 12.47 3.18 1.00
N LEU A 74 12.31 4.51 0.99
CA LEU A 74 12.55 5.28 -0.21
C LEU A 74 13.98 5.20 -0.73
N ASN A 75 14.92 5.02 0.16
CA ASN A 75 16.33 5.00 -0.25
C ASN A 75 16.63 3.89 -1.25
N LYS A 76 16.19 2.70 -0.97
CA LYS A 76 16.46 1.59 -1.87
C LYS A 76 15.36 1.38 -2.87
N SER A 77 14.15 1.68 -2.48
CA SER A 77 12.97 1.59 -3.34
C SER A 77 12.72 0.18 -3.88
N ASP A 78 13.13 -0.84 -3.15
CA ASP A 78 12.72 -2.18 -3.50
C ASP A 78 11.42 -2.52 -2.76
N TRP A 79 11.19 -1.88 -1.63
CA TRP A 79 9.95 -2.04 -0.87
C TRP A 79 9.70 -0.72 -0.16
N VAL A 80 8.74 0.04 -0.62
CA VAL A 80 8.40 1.32 -0.02
C VAL A 80 7.06 1.21 0.67
N LEU A 81 6.99 1.69 1.90
CA LEU A 81 5.75 1.74 2.65
C LEU A 81 5.32 3.19 2.75
N ILE A 82 4.06 3.46 2.45
CA ILE A 82 3.48 4.78 2.65
C ILE A 82 2.32 4.60 3.61
N ASP A 83 2.40 5.27 4.75
CA ASP A 83 1.38 5.19 5.78
C ASP A 83 0.56 6.47 5.73
N ALA A 84 -0.67 6.37 5.31
CA ALA A 84 -1.57 7.51 5.20
C ALA A 84 -2.68 7.43 6.27
N GLY A 85 -2.38 6.80 7.40
CA GLY A 85 -3.34 6.69 8.48
C GLY A 85 -4.19 5.45 8.33
N ASP A 86 -5.34 5.61 7.71
CA ASP A 86 -6.25 4.49 7.55
C ASP A 86 -5.91 3.59 6.38
N ILE A 87 -4.94 3.98 5.59
CA ILE A 87 -4.54 3.21 4.41
C ILE A 87 -3.04 3.03 4.43
N LEU A 88 -2.61 1.79 4.25
CA LEU A 88 -1.20 1.46 4.12
C LEU A 88 -0.96 1.11 2.66
N ILE A 89 0.07 1.67 2.06
CA ILE A 89 0.39 1.40 0.68
C ILE A 89 1.77 0.76 0.63
N HIS A 90 1.85 -0.43 0.07
CA HIS A 90 3.12 -1.14 -0.11
C HIS A 90 3.45 -1.15 -1.59
N LEU A 91 4.62 -0.64 -1.92
CA LEU A 91 5.09 -0.63 -3.30
C LEU A 91 6.34 -1.48 -3.37
N PHE A 92 6.36 -2.46 -4.23
CA PHE A 92 7.49 -3.37 -4.35
C PHE A 92 8.00 -3.44 -5.77
N GLN A 93 9.25 -3.81 -5.90
CA GLN A 93 9.67 -4.38 -7.16
C GLN A 93 9.08 -5.78 -7.18
N HIS A 94 8.82 -6.30 -8.35
CA HIS A 94 8.15 -7.59 -8.50
C HIS A 94 8.80 -8.70 -7.67
N GLU A 95 10.11 -8.80 -7.73
CA GLU A 95 10.81 -9.87 -7.04
C GLU A 95 10.67 -9.78 -5.53
N THR A 96 10.70 -8.55 -5.02
CA THR A 96 10.57 -8.33 -3.60
C THR A 96 9.19 -8.74 -3.11
N ARG A 97 8.18 -8.42 -3.90
CA ARG A 97 6.81 -8.76 -3.53
C ARG A 97 6.64 -10.27 -3.42
N GLU A 98 7.19 -11.00 -4.37
CA GLU A 98 7.09 -12.45 -4.32
C GLU A 98 7.79 -13.01 -3.11
N PHE A 99 8.91 -12.42 -2.75
CA PHE A 99 9.68 -12.88 -1.63
C PHE A 99 8.90 -12.75 -0.32
N TYR A 100 8.25 -11.60 -0.12
CA TYR A 100 7.52 -11.35 1.11
C TYR A 100 6.09 -11.87 1.12
N ASP A 101 5.44 -11.87 -0.04
CA ASP A 101 4.10 -12.43 -0.19
C ASP A 101 3.12 -11.94 0.87
N LEU A 102 3.13 -10.64 1.12
CA LEU A 102 2.29 -10.06 2.16
C LEU A 102 0.81 -10.28 1.98
N GLU A 103 0.34 -10.12 0.75
CA GLU A 103 -1.08 -10.26 0.51
C GLU A 103 -1.57 -11.66 0.80
N LYS A 104 -0.76 -12.66 0.53
CA LYS A 104 -1.14 -14.01 0.78
C LYS A 104 -1.20 -14.29 2.27
N MET A 105 -0.27 -13.71 3.02
CA MET A 105 -0.28 -13.86 4.45
C MET A 105 -1.56 -13.31 5.06
N TRP A 106 -2.02 -12.16 4.60
CA TRP A 106 -3.23 -11.58 5.13
C TRP A 106 -4.46 -12.39 4.75
N VAL A 107 -4.50 -12.89 3.55
CA VAL A 107 -5.62 -13.70 3.09
C VAL A 107 -5.69 -15.01 3.86
N GLN A 108 -4.57 -15.67 4.01
CA GLN A 108 -4.55 -16.95 4.68
C GLN A 108 -4.78 -16.84 6.18
N LYS A 109 -4.40 -15.74 6.77
CA LYS A 109 -4.51 -15.57 8.19
C LYS A 109 -5.72 -14.77 8.58
N LYS A 110 -6.74 -14.75 7.74
CA LYS A 110 -7.89 -14.00 8.02
C LYS A 110 -8.47 -14.30 9.38
N GLY A 111 -8.48 -15.54 9.83
CA GLY A 111 -9.01 -15.88 11.13
C GLY A 111 -8.04 -15.66 12.27
N ASP A 112 -6.78 -15.43 11.96
CA ASP A 112 -5.74 -15.25 12.94
C ASP A 112 -5.04 -13.93 12.78
N ALA A 113 -5.74 -12.95 12.30
CA ALA A 113 -5.10 -11.66 12.02
C ALA A 113 -4.41 -11.09 13.24
N GLU A 114 -4.95 -11.32 14.40
CA GLU A 114 -4.36 -10.75 15.59
C GLU A 114 -3.03 -11.40 15.94
N SER A 115 -2.74 -12.56 15.44
CA SER A 115 -1.49 -13.23 15.77
C SER A 115 -0.42 -12.93 14.73
N PHE A 116 -0.74 -12.14 13.73
CA PHE A 116 0.21 -11.81 12.69
C PHE A 116 0.41 -10.30 12.61
N THR A 117 1.64 -9.87 12.57
CA THR A 117 1.96 -8.45 12.44
C THR A 117 2.99 -8.31 11.35
N ILE A 118 2.71 -7.46 10.37
CA ILE A 118 3.64 -7.24 9.31
C ILE A 118 4.92 -6.70 9.89
N GLY A 119 6.00 -7.35 9.59
CA GLY A 119 7.30 -6.91 10.06
C GLY A 119 7.72 -7.47 11.40
N SER A 120 6.81 -8.00 12.16
CA SER A 120 7.17 -8.49 13.48
C SER A 120 7.87 -9.83 13.42
N ASP A 121 7.66 -10.55 12.39
CA ASP A 121 8.25 -11.84 12.24
C ASP A 121 9.58 -11.79 11.50
N THR A 122 10.08 -10.66 11.30
CA THR A 122 11.33 -10.53 10.58
C THR A 122 12.50 -10.49 11.52
#